data_665767c0406e6df4a226980c1e0d8325
#
_entry.id   665767c0406e6df4a226980c1e0d8325
#
_cell.length_a   1.000
_cell.length_b   1.000
_cell.length_c   1.000
_cell.angle_alpha   90.00
_cell.angle_beta   90.00
_cell.angle_gamma   90.00
#
_symmetry.space_group_name_H-M   'P 1'
#
loop_
_entity.id
_entity.type
_entity.pdbx_description
1 polymer ?
#
loop_
_entity_poly.entity_id
_entity_poly.type
_entity_poly.pdbx_seq_one_letter_code
_entity_poly.pdbx_strand_id
1 'polypeptide(L)'
;MPARDLYHDAIRAALIKEGWAIVADPYRIQYKDIDLYADLAAEKPIAAQKGTEKIVVEIKSFVGRSLMADFHVAVGQYSVYKSLIQETTPEYDLYLAIDDITYLNFFQREGIKFLVKTNEISLLVVDINNQEIVQWSS
;
A
#
# COMPACT_ATOMS: atom_id res chain seq x y z
N MET A 1 11.71 -12.13 9.82
CA MET A 1 11.00 -11.78 8.57
C MET A 1 9.51 -11.79 8.84
N PRO A 2 8.80 -10.72 8.52
CA PRO A 2 7.36 -10.75 8.62
C PRO A 2 6.77 -11.74 7.60
N ALA A 3 5.65 -12.33 7.95
CA ALA A 3 4.94 -13.19 7.03
C ALA A 3 4.36 -12.34 5.88
N ARG A 4 4.38 -12.86 4.67
CA ARG A 4 3.78 -12.17 3.53
C ARG A 4 2.26 -12.21 3.64
N ASP A 5 1.63 -11.12 3.24
CA ASP A 5 0.18 -11.08 3.08
C ASP A 5 -0.25 -12.05 1.97
N LEU A 6 -1.49 -12.56 2.06
CA LEU A 6 -2.03 -13.51 1.10
C LEU A 6 -1.96 -13.01 -0.34
N TYR A 7 -2.10 -11.70 -0.55
CA TYR A 7 -2.15 -11.10 -1.89
C TYR A 7 -0.82 -10.50 -2.35
N HIS A 8 0.27 -10.73 -1.60
CA HIS A 8 1.56 -10.10 -1.89
C HIS A 8 2.02 -10.35 -3.33
N ASP A 9 2.04 -11.61 -3.75
CA ASP A 9 2.57 -11.97 -5.07
C ASP A 9 1.69 -11.41 -6.20
N ALA A 10 0.37 -11.41 -6.02
CA ALA A 10 -0.55 -10.89 -7.03
C ALA A 10 -0.39 -9.37 -7.21
N ILE A 11 -0.23 -8.64 -6.11
CA ILE A 11 -0.07 -7.18 -6.15
C ILE A 11 1.29 -6.81 -6.75
N ARG A 12 2.33 -7.55 -6.36
CA ARG A 12 3.65 -7.38 -6.95
C ARG A 12 3.61 -7.58 -8.47
N ALA A 13 2.95 -8.66 -8.93
CA ALA A 13 2.81 -8.94 -10.35
C ALA A 13 2.03 -7.85 -11.09
N ALA A 14 0.98 -7.32 -10.46
CA ALA A 14 0.19 -6.23 -11.05
C ALA A 14 1.03 -4.96 -11.23
N LEU A 15 1.88 -4.62 -10.26
CA LEU A 15 2.78 -3.48 -10.36
C LEU A 15 3.78 -3.66 -11.51
N ILE A 16 4.40 -4.83 -11.60
CA ILE A 16 5.36 -5.14 -12.66
C ILE A 16 4.69 -5.04 -14.03
N LYS A 17 3.48 -5.55 -14.14
CA LYS A 17 2.69 -5.50 -15.39
C LYS A 17 2.46 -4.06 -15.85
N GLU A 18 2.29 -3.12 -14.92
CA GLU A 18 2.07 -1.71 -15.23
C GLU A 18 3.38 -0.93 -15.43
N GLY A 19 4.51 -1.59 -15.36
CA GLY A 19 5.81 -0.99 -15.65
C GLY A 19 6.61 -0.54 -14.43
N TRP A 20 6.19 -0.91 -13.23
CA TRP A 20 6.93 -0.61 -12.01
C TRP A 20 8.09 -1.56 -11.82
N ALA A 21 9.24 -1.04 -11.42
CA ALA A 21 10.37 -1.85 -10.99
C ALA A 21 10.30 -2.02 -9.48
N ILE A 22 10.30 -3.26 -9.01
CA ILE A 22 10.32 -3.55 -7.57
C ILE A 22 11.76 -3.38 -7.09
N VAL A 23 11.99 -2.37 -6.25
CA VAL A 23 13.34 -2.05 -5.78
C VAL A 23 13.65 -2.61 -4.41
N ALA A 24 12.63 -2.99 -3.65
CA ALA A 24 12.80 -3.67 -2.35
C ALA A 24 11.56 -4.50 -2.04
N ASP A 25 11.76 -5.68 -1.45
CA ASP A 25 10.71 -6.61 -1.07
C ASP A 25 11.28 -7.59 -0.02
N PRO A 26 11.13 -7.30 1.27
CA PRO A 26 10.43 -6.17 1.88
C PRO A 26 11.25 -4.87 1.85
N TYR A 27 10.58 -3.77 2.15
CA TYR A 27 11.21 -2.46 2.26
C TYR A 27 11.47 -2.14 3.72
N ARG A 28 12.75 -2.03 4.09
CA ARG A 28 13.15 -1.77 5.47
C ARG A 28 13.03 -0.28 5.80
N ILE A 29 12.40 0.00 6.95
CA ILE A 29 12.26 1.35 7.49
C ILE A 29 12.97 1.36 8.84
N GLN A 30 14.05 2.10 8.95
CA GLN A 30 14.85 2.18 10.16
C GLN A 30 14.96 3.63 10.60
N TYR A 31 14.53 3.92 11.83
CA TYR A 31 14.60 5.24 12.41
C TYR A 31 14.84 5.13 13.91
N LYS A 32 15.98 5.65 14.36
CA LYS A 32 16.40 5.55 15.76
C LYS A 32 16.36 4.08 16.22
N ASP A 33 15.57 3.77 17.25
CA ASP A 33 15.43 2.42 17.79
C ASP A 33 14.31 1.60 17.13
N ILE A 34 13.69 2.16 16.07
CA ILE A 34 12.60 1.48 15.35
C ILE A 34 13.14 0.85 14.07
N ASP A 35 12.81 -0.41 13.85
CA ASP A 35 13.23 -1.17 12.68
C ASP A 35 12.01 -1.98 12.19
N LEU A 36 11.37 -1.52 11.11
CA LEU A 36 10.15 -2.10 10.58
C LEU A 36 10.32 -2.45 9.10
N TYR A 37 9.38 -3.25 8.59
CA TYR A 37 9.37 -3.64 7.18
C TYR A 37 7.99 -3.41 6.59
N ALA A 38 7.92 -2.58 5.53
CA ALA A 38 6.74 -2.52 4.68
C ALA A 38 6.85 -3.62 3.61
N ASP A 39 5.76 -3.92 2.94
CA ASP A 39 5.72 -5.08 2.05
C ASP A 39 6.65 -4.95 0.85
N LEU A 40 6.63 -3.79 0.17
CA LEU A 40 7.56 -3.57 -0.94
C LEU A 40 7.70 -2.09 -1.27
N ALA A 41 8.73 -1.79 -2.06
CA ALA A 41 8.91 -0.47 -2.67
C ALA A 41 9.12 -0.63 -4.17
N ALA A 42 8.64 0.35 -4.94
CA ALA A 42 8.71 0.30 -6.39
C ALA A 42 8.98 1.69 -6.98
N GLU A 43 9.55 1.72 -8.17
CA GLU A 43 9.88 2.95 -8.89
C GLU A 43 9.46 2.84 -10.34
N LYS A 44 9.04 3.98 -10.89
CA LYS A 44 8.62 4.04 -12.29
C LYS A 44 9.05 5.39 -12.88
N PRO A 45 9.75 5.40 -14.04
CA PRO A 45 10.14 6.66 -14.68
C PRO A 45 8.91 7.48 -15.10
N ILE A 46 8.99 8.80 -14.92
CA ILE A 46 7.97 9.75 -15.38
C ILE A 46 8.55 10.55 -16.52
N ALA A 47 8.18 10.19 -17.75
CA ALA A 47 8.76 10.78 -18.95
C ALA A 47 8.57 12.30 -19.03
N ALA A 48 7.38 12.80 -18.66
CA ALA A 48 7.05 14.22 -18.74
C ALA A 48 7.88 15.09 -17.81
N GLN A 49 8.34 14.56 -16.69
CA GLN A 49 9.07 15.29 -15.66
C GLN A 49 10.55 14.93 -15.59
N LYS A 50 10.98 13.99 -16.42
CA LYS A 50 12.34 13.44 -16.40
C LYS A 50 12.76 12.94 -15.00
N GLY A 51 11.77 12.52 -14.21
CA GLY A 51 11.98 12.02 -12.86
C GLY A 51 11.54 10.59 -12.70
N THR A 52 11.50 10.16 -11.46
CA THR A 52 11.08 8.80 -11.09
C THR A 52 10.01 8.90 -10.03
N GLU A 53 8.87 8.25 -10.24
CA GLU A 53 7.86 8.08 -9.20
C GLU A 53 8.31 6.95 -8.29
N LYS A 54 8.25 7.20 -6.98
CA LYS A 54 8.71 6.25 -5.96
C LYS A 54 7.59 5.99 -4.97
N ILE A 55 7.26 4.72 -4.77
CA ILE A 55 6.19 4.33 -3.85
C ILE A 55 6.65 3.23 -2.90
N VAL A 56 6.10 3.26 -1.70
CA VAL A 56 6.14 2.14 -0.75
C VAL A 56 4.72 1.60 -0.68
N VAL A 57 4.57 0.30 -0.74
CA VAL A 57 3.26 -0.35 -0.73
C VAL A 57 3.16 -1.24 0.50
N GLU A 58 2.12 -1.00 1.30
CA GLU A 58 1.72 -1.89 2.38
C GLU A 58 0.46 -2.62 1.96
N ILE A 59 0.48 -3.95 2.02
CA ILE A 59 -0.58 -4.79 1.49
C ILE A 59 -1.44 -5.30 2.64
N LYS A 60 -2.76 -5.22 2.49
CA LYS A 60 -3.68 -5.77 3.47
C LYS A 60 -4.79 -6.56 2.79
N SER A 61 -4.84 -7.86 3.04
CA SER A 61 -5.97 -8.70 2.66
C SER A 61 -6.98 -8.67 3.81
N PHE A 62 -8.24 -8.35 3.49
CA PHE A 62 -9.31 -8.24 4.50
C PHE A 62 -10.04 -9.59 4.60
N VAL A 63 -9.32 -10.58 5.12
CA VAL A 63 -9.82 -11.97 5.23
C VAL A 63 -10.08 -12.42 6.65
N GLY A 64 -9.93 -11.52 7.62
CA GLY A 64 -10.21 -11.81 9.02
C GLY A 64 -11.70 -11.88 9.33
N ARG A 65 -12.04 -12.24 10.57
CA ARG A 65 -13.43 -12.36 11.01
C ARG A 65 -14.16 -11.04 11.03
N SER A 66 -13.43 -9.94 11.22
CA SER A 66 -14.00 -8.60 11.29
C SER A 66 -13.27 -7.69 10.31
N LEU A 67 -14.01 -7.18 9.33
CA LEU A 67 -13.45 -6.20 8.39
C LEU A 67 -13.00 -4.94 9.14
N MET A 68 -13.74 -4.54 10.17
CA MET A 68 -13.39 -3.37 10.96
C MET A 68 -12.11 -3.59 11.77
N ALA A 69 -11.90 -4.79 12.32
CA ALA A 69 -10.67 -5.10 13.02
C ALA A 69 -9.48 -5.09 12.04
N ASP A 70 -9.64 -5.64 10.85
CA ASP A 70 -8.62 -5.59 9.80
C ASP A 70 -8.32 -4.14 9.39
N PHE A 71 -9.36 -3.30 9.33
CA PHE A 71 -9.21 -1.90 9.02
C PHE A 71 -8.41 -1.15 10.09
N HIS A 72 -8.68 -1.42 11.38
CA HIS A 72 -7.91 -0.83 12.48
C HIS A 72 -6.42 -1.16 12.36
N VAL A 73 -6.11 -2.41 12.07
CA VAL A 73 -4.70 -2.83 11.89
C VAL A 73 -4.07 -2.10 10.70
N ALA A 74 -4.79 -2.05 9.58
CA ALA A 74 -4.28 -1.39 8.37
C ALA A 74 -4.04 0.10 8.59
N VAL A 75 -4.97 0.80 9.22
CA VAL A 75 -4.84 2.23 9.52
C VAL A 75 -3.68 2.50 10.47
N GLY A 76 -3.54 1.68 11.52
CA GLY A 76 -2.45 1.81 12.48
C GLY A 76 -1.09 1.63 11.82
N GLN A 77 -0.92 0.57 11.04
CA GLN A 77 0.32 0.32 10.30
C GLN A 77 0.61 1.44 9.30
N TYR A 78 -0.41 1.86 8.54
CA TYR A 78 -0.28 2.92 7.56
C TYR A 78 0.21 4.22 8.21
N SER A 79 -0.38 4.60 9.34
CA SER A 79 -0.01 5.83 10.04
C SER A 79 1.43 5.79 10.54
N VAL A 80 1.85 4.67 11.11
CA VAL A 80 3.22 4.50 11.60
C VAL A 80 4.21 4.57 10.44
N TYR A 81 3.96 3.82 9.37
CA TYR A 81 4.86 3.81 8.21
C TYR A 81 4.93 5.18 7.54
N LYS A 82 3.78 5.85 7.41
CA LYS A 82 3.74 7.17 6.79
C LYS A 82 4.61 8.18 7.53
N SER A 83 4.52 8.21 8.86
CA SER A 83 5.34 9.10 9.69
C SER A 83 6.82 8.81 9.52
N LEU A 84 7.20 7.54 9.54
CA LEU A 84 8.60 7.14 9.42
C LEU A 84 9.17 7.39 8.03
N ILE A 85 8.39 7.12 6.99
CA ILE A 85 8.81 7.37 5.61
C ILE A 85 9.00 8.87 5.37
N GLN A 86 8.10 9.70 5.87
CA GLN A 86 8.24 11.16 5.74
C GLN A 86 9.52 11.66 6.38
N GLU A 87 9.97 11.02 7.45
CA GLU A 87 11.18 11.42 8.15
C GLU A 87 12.46 10.85 7.52
N THR A 88 12.39 9.64 6.97
CA THR A 88 13.59 8.93 6.48
C THR A 88 13.79 9.02 4.98
N THR A 89 12.72 8.81 4.21
CA THR A 89 12.75 8.81 2.74
C THR A 89 11.52 9.53 2.19
N PRO A 90 11.44 10.88 2.36
CA PRO A 90 10.23 11.64 2.02
C PRO A 90 9.91 11.65 0.53
N GLU A 91 10.81 11.22 -0.33
CA GLU A 91 10.57 11.10 -1.76
C GLU A 91 9.64 9.94 -2.12
N TYR A 92 9.38 9.01 -1.20
CA TYR A 92 8.47 7.89 -1.42
C TYR A 92 7.07 8.23 -0.94
N ASP A 93 6.06 7.91 -1.74
CA ASP A 93 4.65 7.99 -1.36
C ASP A 93 4.16 6.62 -0.89
N LEU A 94 3.44 6.59 0.22
CA LEU A 94 2.93 5.35 0.78
C LEU A 94 1.52 5.07 0.27
N TYR A 95 1.28 3.84 -0.17
CA TYR A 95 -0.04 3.36 -0.59
C TYR A 95 -0.42 2.12 0.21
N LEU A 96 -1.69 2.06 0.60
CA LEU A 96 -2.30 0.85 1.13
C LEU A 96 -2.92 0.09 -0.03
N ALA A 97 -2.43 -1.11 -0.30
CA ALA A 97 -2.93 -1.93 -1.40
C ALA A 97 -3.98 -2.91 -0.89
N ILE A 98 -5.14 -2.91 -1.54
CA ILE A 98 -6.28 -3.76 -1.23
C ILE A 98 -6.84 -4.39 -2.49
N ASP A 99 -7.60 -5.48 -2.34
CA ASP A 99 -8.28 -6.08 -3.47
C ASP A 99 -9.54 -5.30 -3.87
N ASP A 100 -9.95 -5.48 -5.10
CA ASP A 100 -11.09 -4.76 -5.68
C ASP A 100 -12.41 -5.14 -5.01
N ILE A 101 -12.57 -6.40 -4.59
CA ILE A 101 -13.80 -6.85 -3.93
C ILE A 101 -13.97 -6.15 -2.58
N THR A 102 -12.93 -6.08 -1.77
CA THR A 102 -12.96 -5.35 -0.50
C THR A 102 -13.20 -3.87 -0.73
N TYR A 103 -12.60 -3.30 -1.78
CA TYR A 103 -12.82 -1.89 -2.12
C TYR A 103 -14.30 -1.63 -2.38
N LEU A 104 -14.98 -2.49 -3.16
CA LEU A 104 -16.40 -2.32 -3.49
C LEU A 104 -17.32 -2.61 -2.30
N ASN A 105 -17.00 -3.60 -1.46
CA ASN A 105 -17.90 -4.04 -0.40
C ASN A 105 -17.71 -3.30 0.92
N PHE A 106 -16.51 -2.86 1.24
CA PHE A 106 -16.22 -2.25 2.53
C PHE A 106 -15.83 -0.78 2.41
N PHE A 107 -14.95 -0.44 1.47
CA PHE A 107 -14.38 0.91 1.36
C PHE A 107 -15.36 1.92 0.74
N GLN A 108 -16.52 1.46 0.23
CA GLN A 108 -17.58 2.34 -0.27
C GLN A 108 -18.57 2.76 0.81
N ARG A 109 -18.49 2.21 2.01
CA ARG A 109 -19.31 2.66 3.13
C ARG A 109 -18.93 4.09 3.48
N GLU A 110 -19.91 4.95 3.73
CA GLU A 110 -19.67 6.37 3.94
C GLU A 110 -18.75 6.65 5.12
N GLY A 111 -18.92 5.92 6.23
CA GLY A 111 -18.05 6.05 7.40
C GLY A 111 -16.61 5.65 7.10
N ILE A 112 -16.41 4.62 6.31
CA ILE A 112 -15.06 4.19 5.92
C ILE A 112 -14.43 5.20 4.98
N LYS A 113 -15.17 5.72 4.01
CA LYS A 113 -14.68 6.80 3.12
C LYS A 113 -14.25 8.02 3.93
N PHE A 114 -15.03 8.39 4.94
CA PHE A 114 -14.71 9.48 5.84
C PHE A 114 -13.37 9.24 6.54
N LEU A 115 -13.18 8.03 7.08
CA LEU A 115 -11.96 7.68 7.80
C LEU A 115 -10.73 7.62 6.87
N VAL A 116 -10.91 7.10 5.67
CA VAL A 116 -9.83 7.08 4.66
C VAL A 116 -9.39 8.50 4.33
N LYS A 117 -10.35 9.40 4.11
CA LYS A 117 -10.05 10.81 3.81
C LYS A 117 -9.43 11.52 4.99
N THR A 118 -10.00 11.37 6.19
CA THR A 118 -9.53 12.04 7.40
C THR A 118 -8.12 11.61 7.79
N ASN A 119 -7.79 10.33 7.59
CA ASN A 119 -6.47 9.80 7.88
C ASN A 119 -5.51 9.90 6.68
N GLU A 120 -5.94 10.53 5.61
CA GLU A 120 -5.13 10.76 4.40
C GLU A 120 -4.50 9.47 3.88
N ILE A 121 -5.32 8.44 3.75
CA ILE A 121 -4.86 7.13 3.27
C ILE A 121 -4.95 7.09 1.74
N SER A 122 -3.83 6.88 1.08
CA SER A 122 -3.78 6.64 -0.36
C SER A 122 -3.96 5.16 -0.64
N LEU A 123 -4.86 4.83 -1.56
CA LEU A 123 -5.22 3.45 -1.85
C LEU A 123 -4.70 3.02 -3.23
N LEU A 124 -4.23 1.78 -3.29
CA LEU A 124 -3.96 1.07 -4.52
C LEU A 124 -4.93 -0.12 -4.58
N VAL A 125 -5.83 -0.11 -5.56
CA VAL A 125 -6.84 -1.17 -5.70
C VAL A 125 -6.43 -2.11 -6.82
N VAL A 126 -6.39 -3.40 -6.51
CA VAL A 126 -5.88 -4.43 -7.42
C VAL A 126 -6.90 -5.54 -7.61
N ASP A 127 -7.12 -5.93 -8.87
CA ASP A 127 -7.82 -7.17 -9.20
C ASP A 127 -6.85 -8.33 -8.99
N ILE A 128 -7.05 -9.09 -7.92
CA ILE A 128 -6.13 -10.15 -7.53
C ILE A 128 -6.13 -11.30 -8.53
N ASN A 129 -7.30 -11.64 -9.06
CA ASN A 129 -7.42 -12.77 -9.97
C ASN A 129 -6.71 -12.54 -11.30
N ASN A 130 -6.83 -11.33 -11.84
CA ASN A 130 -6.22 -10.95 -13.11
C ASN A 130 -4.85 -10.29 -12.93
N GLN A 131 -4.45 -10.02 -11.69
CA GLN A 131 -3.19 -9.36 -11.36
C GLN A 131 -3.06 -8.03 -12.11
N GLU A 132 -4.10 -7.20 -12.00
CA GLU A 132 -4.18 -5.91 -12.67
C GLU A 132 -4.52 -4.80 -11.70
N ILE A 133 -3.87 -3.64 -11.86
CA ILE A 133 -4.21 -2.46 -11.09
C ILE A 133 -5.52 -1.89 -11.63
N VAL A 134 -6.49 -1.70 -10.73
CA VAL A 134 -7.82 -1.17 -11.07
C VAL A 134 -7.83 0.34 -10.89
N GLN A 135 -7.24 0.84 -9.81
CA GLN A 135 -7.38 2.24 -9.44
C GLN A 135 -6.30 2.67 -8.45
N TRP A 136 -5.84 3.90 -8.63
CA TRP A 136 -5.05 4.62 -7.64
C TRP A 136 -5.93 5.74 -7.08
N SER A 137 -5.92 5.94 -5.76
CA SER A 137 -6.63 7.08 -5.17
C SER A 137 -5.84 7.64 -3.99
N SER A 138 -5.88 8.95 -3.84
CA SER A 138 -5.15 9.65 -2.79
C SER A 138 -5.98 10.78 -2.19
#